data_94c5de1e104449f339e4535e21896c67
#
_entry.id   94c5de1e104449f339e4535e21896c67
#
_cell.length_a   1.000
_cell.length_b   1.000
_cell.length_c   1.000
_cell.angle_alpha   90.00
_cell.angle_beta   90.00
_cell.angle_gamma   90.00
#
_symmetry.space_group_name_H-M   'P 1'
#
loop_
_entity.id
_entity.type
_entity.pdbx_description
1 polymer ?
#
loop_
_entity_poly.entity_id
_entity_poly.type
_entity_poly.pdbx_seq_one_letter_code
_entity_poly.pdbx_strand_id
1 'polypeptide(L)'
;MKTRCAYALSALLMLFVPLVASTAEPVKQLRLYAMDCGTVSIKDARLFSDTGDLDGKSLKAVVTCFLIRHPKGNLIWDAGLSDELAKTPGGAEAAGGNFHLQVTKPLLTQLGEIGVTPADVTYLAFSHLHFDHTGNANAFAQSTWLMNKAEYAAATADPPGFGVDPSTISAHKSAKLEMIAGDHDVFGDGSVRILAGPGHTPGHQLLQLSLAKAGTVVLSGDLYHTHENRKERNVPAINTSRADTLATMDRIEKIVKNRKARFVVQHVQADFDALPKFPAWLD
;
A
#
# COMPACT_ATOMS: atom_id res chain seq x y z
N MET A 1 -49.10 -31.74 -49.35
CA MET A 1 -48.22 -30.69 -48.85
C MET A 1 -47.59 -31.23 -47.55
N LYS A 2 -46.26 -31.59 -47.59
CA LYS A 2 -45.52 -32.07 -46.43
C LYS A 2 -44.57 -30.97 -45.98
N THR A 3 -44.83 -30.36 -44.85
CA THR A 3 -44.05 -29.28 -44.21
C THR A 3 -42.85 -29.96 -43.50
N ARG A 4 -41.65 -29.63 -43.89
CA ARG A 4 -40.39 -30.03 -43.22
C ARG A 4 -40.02 -29.00 -42.19
N CYS A 5 -40.05 -29.32 -40.88
CA CYS A 5 -39.43 -28.53 -39.85
C CYS A 5 -37.91 -28.78 -39.82
N ALA A 6 -37.17 -27.70 -40.03
CA ALA A 6 -35.71 -27.70 -39.86
C ALA A 6 -35.39 -27.31 -38.41
N TYR A 7 -34.74 -28.22 -37.68
CA TYR A 7 -34.17 -27.92 -36.37
C TYR A 7 -32.78 -27.31 -36.54
N ALA A 8 -32.61 -26.05 -36.12
CA ALA A 8 -31.31 -25.42 -36.04
C ALA A 8 -30.60 -25.87 -34.75
N LEU A 9 -29.50 -26.56 -34.91
CA LEU A 9 -28.61 -26.97 -33.82
C LEU A 9 -27.68 -25.79 -33.49
N SER A 10 -27.94 -25.08 -32.40
CA SER A 10 -27.03 -24.04 -31.91
C SER A 10 -25.87 -24.71 -31.16
N ALA A 11 -24.68 -24.69 -31.75
CA ALA A 11 -23.45 -25.14 -31.10
C ALA A 11 -22.99 -24.07 -30.11
N LEU A 12 -23.07 -24.38 -28.81
CA LEU A 12 -22.54 -23.54 -27.72
C LEU A 12 -21.00 -23.71 -27.70
N LEU A 13 -20.30 -22.71 -28.17
CA LEU A 13 -18.83 -22.64 -28.11
C LEU A 13 -18.42 -22.35 -26.66
N MET A 14 -18.02 -23.36 -25.89
CA MET A 14 -17.37 -23.16 -24.60
C MET A 14 -15.97 -22.60 -24.82
N LEU A 15 -15.77 -21.33 -24.53
CA LEU A 15 -14.46 -20.71 -24.42
C LEU A 15 -13.74 -21.28 -23.21
N PHE A 16 -12.78 -22.17 -23.44
CA PHE A 16 -11.82 -22.60 -22.44
C PHE A 16 -10.86 -21.43 -22.19
N VAL A 17 -11.05 -20.69 -21.10
CA VAL A 17 -10.02 -19.76 -20.58
C VAL A 17 -9.01 -20.64 -19.84
N PRO A 18 -7.74 -20.70 -20.29
CA PRO A 18 -6.73 -21.46 -19.57
C PRO A 18 -6.54 -20.82 -18.19
N LEU A 19 -6.75 -21.59 -17.14
CA LEU A 19 -6.39 -21.22 -15.77
C LEU A 19 -4.86 -21.16 -15.74
N VAL A 20 -4.30 -19.95 -15.70
CA VAL A 20 -2.85 -19.77 -15.50
C VAL A 20 -2.58 -20.20 -14.06
N ALA A 21 -1.97 -21.36 -13.90
CA ALA A 21 -1.56 -21.83 -12.58
C ALA A 21 -0.51 -20.87 -12.02
N SER A 22 -0.67 -20.48 -10.74
CA SER A 22 0.34 -19.73 -10.00
C SER A 22 1.68 -20.46 -10.06
N THR A 23 2.75 -19.73 -10.41
CA THR A 23 4.12 -20.26 -10.39
C THR A 23 4.81 -20.00 -9.05
N ALA A 24 4.18 -19.22 -8.17
CA ALA A 24 4.73 -18.87 -6.86
C ALA A 24 4.68 -20.07 -5.91
N GLU A 25 5.85 -20.51 -5.42
CA GLU A 25 5.94 -21.58 -4.42
C GLU A 25 5.23 -21.19 -3.11
N PRO A 26 4.43 -22.12 -2.53
CA PRO A 26 3.80 -21.89 -1.24
C PRO A 26 4.84 -21.64 -0.14
N VAL A 27 4.58 -20.70 0.76
CA VAL A 27 5.46 -20.44 1.92
C VAL A 27 4.97 -21.17 3.15
N LYS A 28 5.92 -21.67 3.97
CA LYS A 28 5.60 -22.38 5.23
C LYS A 28 5.56 -21.44 6.43
N GLN A 29 6.11 -20.25 6.29
CA GLN A 29 6.19 -19.24 7.35
C GLN A 29 6.02 -17.84 6.75
N LEU A 30 5.66 -16.89 7.61
CA LEU A 30 5.47 -15.49 7.24
C LEU A 30 6.77 -14.87 6.70
N ARG A 31 6.69 -14.16 5.58
CA ARG A 31 7.79 -13.42 4.96
C ARG A 31 7.35 -12.02 4.58
N LEU A 32 8.21 -11.05 4.88
CA LEU A 32 8.03 -9.65 4.49
C LEU A 32 9.06 -9.29 3.43
N TYR A 33 8.60 -8.90 2.25
CA TYR A 33 9.41 -8.35 1.16
C TYR A 33 9.17 -6.84 1.09
N ALA A 34 10.24 -6.05 1.03
CA ALA A 34 10.16 -4.62 0.75
C ALA A 34 10.60 -4.36 -0.69
N MET A 35 9.79 -3.62 -1.44
CA MET A 35 10.00 -3.32 -2.85
C MET A 35 10.10 -1.80 -3.05
N ASP A 36 11.02 -1.38 -3.92
CA ASP A 36 11.11 0.01 -4.36
C ASP A 36 9.98 0.29 -5.37
N CYS A 37 9.00 1.07 -4.94
CA CYS A 37 7.85 1.47 -5.75
C CYS A 37 7.93 2.92 -6.20
N GLY A 38 9.12 3.51 -6.13
CA GLY A 38 9.42 4.83 -6.65
C GLY A 38 9.98 5.81 -5.62
N THR A 39 10.12 7.03 -6.05
CA THR A 39 10.57 8.16 -5.22
C THR A 39 9.75 9.40 -5.50
N VAL A 40 9.55 10.21 -4.45
CA VAL A 40 9.00 11.57 -4.53
C VAL A 40 10.09 12.53 -4.07
N SER A 41 10.63 13.33 -4.99
CA SER A 41 11.52 14.43 -4.63
C SER A 41 10.69 15.69 -4.46
N ILE A 42 10.81 16.35 -3.31
CA ILE A 42 10.01 17.48 -2.88
C ILE A 42 10.94 18.70 -2.79
N LYS A 43 10.64 19.78 -3.54
CA LYS A 43 11.47 20.98 -3.57
C LYS A 43 11.32 21.81 -2.30
N ASP A 44 10.11 21.93 -1.79
CA ASP A 44 9.79 22.64 -0.56
C ASP A 44 8.88 21.76 0.29
N ALA A 45 9.44 21.24 1.37
CA ALA A 45 8.80 20.27 2.26
C ALA A 45 7.96 20.92 3.38
N ARG A 46 7.61 22.22 3.29
CA ARG A 46 6.84 22.96 4.29
C ARG A 46 5.54 22.26 4.74
N LEU A 47 4.93 21.50 3.84
CA LEU A 47 3.69 20.76 4.13
C LEU A 47 3.88 19.56 5.07
N PHE A 48 5.13 19.14 5.29
CA PHE A 48 5.45 17.95 6.11
C PHE A 48 5.82 18.29 7.55
N SER A 49 5.62 19.57 7.97
CA SER A 49 5.74 20.00 9.36
C SER A 49 4.81 21.19 9.60
N ASP A 50 4.09 21.19 10.74
CA ASP A 50 3.22 22.29 11.19
C ASP A 50 3.95 23.34 12.04
N THR A 51 5.26 23.15 12.23
CA THR A 51 6.11 24.01 13.07
C THR A 51 7.06 24.90 12.28
N GLY A 52 7.06 24.77 10.92
CA GLY A 52 7.93 25.53 10.03
C GLY A 52 9.36 24.99 9.89
N ASP A 53 9.68 23.89 10.56
CA ASP A 53 11.03 23.31 10.54
C ASP A 53 11.49 22.87 9.15
N LEU A 54 10.55 22.60 8.24
CA LEU A 54 10.81 22.14 6.88
C LEU A 54 10.56 23.19 5.80
N ASP A 55 10.31 24.44 6.18
CA ASP A 55 10.09 25.54 5.24
C ASP A 55 11.34 25.78 4.38
N GLY A 56 11.17 25.76 3.06
CA GLY A 56 12.24 25.95 2.09
C GLY A 56 13.28 24.83 2.05
N LYS A 57 13.10 23.74 2.80
CA LYS A 57 13.98 22.56 2.72
C LYS A 57 13.45 21.58 1.70
N SER A 58 14.36 20.92 0.98
CA SER A 58 14.00 19.80 0.11
C SER A 58 13.91 18.49 0.90
N LEU A 59 13.06 17.59 0.45
CA LEU A 59 12.93 16.24 0.99
C LEU A 59 12.90 15.24 -0.16
N LYS A 60 13.52 14.08 0.04
CA LYS A 60 13.38 12.94 -0.86
C LYS A 60 12.76 11.78 -0.10
N ALA A 61 11.57 11.39 -0.51
CA ALA A 61 10.83 10.27 0.05
C ALA A 61 11.00 9.04 -0.87
N VAL A 62 11.39 7.90 -0.31
CA VAL A 62 11.24 6.61 -1.00
C VAL A 62 9.77 6.18 -0.88
N VAL A 63 9.23 5.58 -1.93
CA VAL A 63 7.89 4.98 -1.90
C VAL A 63 8.06 3.48 -1.83
N THR A 64 7.69 2.90 -0.69
CA THR A 64 7.90 1.48 -0.42
C THR A 64 6.59 0.72 -0.48
N CYS A 65 6.54 -0.35 -1.31
CA CYS A 65 5.48 -1.34 -1.27
C CYS A 65 5.95 -2.57 -0.51
N PHE A 66 5.01 -3.30 0.07
CA PHE A 66 5.35 -4.54 0.76
C PHE A 66 4.50 -5.70 0.25
N LEU A 67 5.17 -6.82 0.00
CA LEU A 67 4.51 -8.11 -0.17
C LEU A 67 4.70 -8.92 1.11
N ILE A 68 3.59 -9.30 1.70
CA ILE A 68 3.53 -10.20 2.84
C ILE A 68 3.07 -11.57 2.33
N ARG A 69 3.98 -12.56 2.36
CA ARG A 69 3.64 -13.94 2.02
C ARG A 69 3.35 -14.71 3.29
N HIS A 70 2.13 -15.19 3.41
CA HIS A 70 1.63 -15.96 4.54
C HIS A 70 1.18 -17.36 4.06
N PRO A 71 1.24 -18.43 4.89
CA PRO A 71 0.76 -19.77 4.48
C PRO A 71 -0.70 -19.81 4.02
N LYS A 72 -1.53 -18.85 4.44
CA LYS A 72 -2.94 -18.72 4.05
C LYS A 72 -3.19 -17.80 2.84
N GLY A 73 -2.15 -17.18 2.25
CA GLY A 73 -2.28 -16.29 1.10
C GLY A 73 -1.27 -15.13 1.11
N ASN A 74 -1.31 -14.32 0.06
CA ASN A 74 -0.45 -13.15 -0.10
C ASN A 74 -1.24 -11.87 0.16
N LEU A 75 -0.60 -10.91 0.84
CA LEU A 75 -1.11 -9.54 1.03
C LEU A 75 -0.14 -8.56 0.38
N ILE A 76 -0.65 -7.64 -0.44
CA ILE A 76 0.06 -6.42 -0.81
C ILE A 76 -0.37 -5.33 0.17
N TRP A 77 0.61 -4.69 0.80
CA TRP A 77 0.46 -3.50 1.63
C TRP A 77 1.06 -2.31 0.92
N ASP A 78 0.21 -1.36 0.55
CA ASP A 78 0.46 -0.23 -0.34
C ASP A 78 0.92 -0.64 -1.75
N ALA A 79 0.43 0.03 -2.76
CA ALA A 79 0.66 -0.29 -4.17
C ALA A 79 1.53 0.76 -4.90
N GLY A 80 2.17 1.66 -4.15
CA GLY A 80 3.19 2.59 -4.63
C GLY A 80 2.74 3.64 -5.63
N LEU A 81 3.71 4.26 -6.29
CA LEU A 81 3.47 5.08 -7.48
C LEU A 81 3.11 4.18 -8.67
N SER A 82 2.36 4.74 -9.63
CA SER A 82 1.97 4.00 -10.83
C SER A 82 3.18 3.51 -11.64
N ASP A 83 3.17 2.24 -12.02
CA ASP A 83 4.16 1.61 -12.91
C ASP A 83 4.26 2.31 -14.28
N GLU A 84 3.22 3.07 -14.69
CA GLU A 84 3.24 3.87 -15.92
C GLU A 84 4.35 4.95 -15.89
N LEU A 85 4.73 5.44 -14.70
CA LEU A 85 5.82 6.40 -14.55
C LEU A 85 7.18 5.83 -15.00
N ALA A 86 7.37 4.52 -14.94
CA ALA A 86 8.59 3.89 -15.46
C ALA A 86 8.74 4.02 -16.99
N LYS A 87 7.66 4.31 -17.70
CA LYS A 87 7.66 4.56 -19.16
C LYS A 87 7.99 6.02 -19.50
N THR A 88 8.08 6.90 -18.49
CA THR A 88 8.37 8.32 -18.68
C THR A 88 9.84 8.58 -18.33
N PRO A 89 10.73 8.74 -19.34
CA PRO A 89 12.13 9.07 -19.09
C PRO A 89 12.26 10.34 -18.24
N GLY A 90 12.99 10.26 -17.14
CA GLY A 90 13.18 11.40 -16.24
C GLY A 90 12.03 11.65 -15.26
N GLY A 91 10.99 10.81 -15.21
CA GLY A 91 9.89 10.95 -14.26
C GLY A 91 8.84 11.99 -14.65
N ALA A 92 8.02 12.43 -13.70
CA ALA A 92 6.95 13.39 -13.91
C ALA A 92 6.85 14.43 -12.79
N GLU A 93 6.52 15.66 -13.15
CA GLU A 93 6.25 16.74 -12.18
C GLU A 93 4.79 16.67 -11.70
N ALA A 94 4.57 16.95 -10.41
CA ALA A 94 3.26 17.02 -9.79
C ALA A 94 3.20 18.18 -8.79
N ALA A 95 2.02 18.46 -8.23
CA ALA A 95 1.80 19.52 -7.24
C ALA A 95 2.37 20.89 -7.68
N GLY A 96 2.09 21.29 -8.92
CA GLY A 96 2.59 22.56 -9.47
C GLY A 96 4.11 22.63 -9.62
N GLY A 97 4.77 21.48 -9.78
CA GLY A 97 6.21 21.36 -9.90
C GLY A 97 6.98 21.32 -8.58
N ASN A 98 6.27 21.21 -7.44
CA ASN A 98 6.90 20.98 -6.15
C ASN A 98 7.34 19.53 -5.95
N PHE A 99 6.64 18.57 -6.57
CA PHE A 99 6.95 17.14 -6.51
C PHE A 99 7.49 16.67 -7.85
N HIS A 100 8.55 15.86 -7.78
CA HIS A 100 9.08 15.11 -8.91
C HIS A 100 8.96 13.61 -8.59
N LEU A 101 8.18 12.91 -9.40
CA LEU A 101 7.82 11.50 -9.22
C LEU A 101 8.65 10.64 -10.16
N GLN A 102 9.23 9.55 -9.66
CA GLN A 102 9.99 8.62 -10.50
C GLN A 102 9.79 7.18 -10.04
N VAL A 103 9.59 6.29 -11.01
CA VAL A 103 9.62 4.83 -10.83
C VAL A 103 10.73 4.27 -11.69
N THR A 104 11.67 3.55 -11.10
CA THR A 104 12.78 2.91 -11.84
C THR A 104 12.47 1.46 -12.15
N LYS A 105 11.77 0.76 -11.26
CA LYS A 105 11.43 -0.64 -11.39
C LYS A 105 9.96 -0.86 -11.04
N PRO A 106 9.12 -1.21 -12.03
CA PRO A 106 7.69 -1.44 -11.80
C PRO A 106 7.42 -2.48 -10.72
N LEU A 107 6.37 -2.26 -9.89
CA LEU A 107 5.92 -3.19 -8.87
C LEU A 107 5.62 -4.58 -9.45
N LEU A 108 4.88 -4.61 -10.58
CA LEU A 108 4.49 -5.87 -11.21
C LEU A 108 5.69 -6.64 -11.77
N THR A 109 6.74 -5.94 -12.22
CA THR A 109 8.00 -6.56 -12.63
C THR A 109 8.70 -7.22 -11.45
N GLN A 110 8.79 -6.53 -10.31
CA GLN A 110 9.39 -7.09 -9.10
C GLN A 110 8.63 -8.34 -8.62
N LEU A 111 7.31 -8.29 -8.56
CA LEU A 111 6.50 -9.47 -8.20
C LEU A 111 6.78 -10.65 -9.15
N GLY A 112 6.89 -10.39 -10.45
CA GLY A 112 7.20 -11.41 -11.47
C GLY A 112 8.55 -12.08 -11.26
N GLU A 113 9.56 -11.39 -10.70
CA GLU A 113 10.89 -11.97 -10.41
C GLU A 113 10.86 -13.12 -9.41
N ILE A 114 9.84 -13.15 -8.53
CA ILE A 114 9.62 -14.23 -7.57
C ILE A 114 8.42 -15.10 -7.92
N GLY A 115 7.96 -15.03 -9.18
CA GLY A 115 6.85 -15.81 -9.70
C GLY A 115 5.48 -15.44 -9.14
N VAL A 116 5.33 -14.27 -8.52
CA VAL A 116 4.04 -13.76 -7.99
C VAL A 116 3.38 -12.91 -9.07
N THR A 117 2.11 -13.20 -9.34
CA THR A 117 1.26 -12.41 -10.22
C THR A 117 0.17 -11.71 -9.44
N PRO A 118 -0.53 -10.70 -9.98
CA PRO A 118 -1.69 -10.11 -9.30
C PRO A 118 -2.78 -11.13 -8.92
N ALA A 119 -2.94 -12.22 -9.70
CA ALA A 119 -3.90 -13.29 -9.40
C ALA A 119 -3.54 -14.12 -8.15
N ASP A 120 -2.27 -14.09 -7.73
CA ASP A 120 -1.79 -14.77 -6.53
C ASP A 120 -1.98 -13.95 -5.25
N VAL A 121 -2.43 -12.70 -5.37
CA VAL A 121 -2.65 -11.79 -4.25
C VAL A 121 -4.05 -11.99 -3.70
N THR A 122 -4.12 -12.51 -2.47
CA THR A 122 -5.38 -12.75 -1.76
C THR A 122 -6.01 -11.45 -1.26
N TYR A 123 -5.18 -10.60 -0.68
CA TYR A 123 -5.58 -9.33 -0.09
C TYR A 123 -4.76 -8.17 -0.64
N LEU A 124 -5.44 -7.05 -0.88
CA LEU A 124 -4.83 -5.74 -1.06
C LEU A 124 -5.28 -4.87 0.11
N ALA A 125 -4.35 -4.24 0.80
CA ALA A 125 -4.64 -3.28 1.85
C ALA A 125 -3.72 -2.08 1.74
N PHE A 126 -4.13 -0.98 2.33
CA PHE A 126 -3.43 0.29 2.24
C PHE A 126 -3.23 0.89 3.63
N SER A 127 -2.12 1.59 3.80
CA SER A 127 -1.99 2.49 4.95
C SER A 127 -3.04 3.60 4.86
N HIS A 128 -3.21 4.17 3.67
CA HIS A 128 -4.22 5.16 3.30
C HIS A 128 -4.31 5.27 1.77
N LEU A 129 -5.15 6.18 1.24
CA LEU A 129 -5.45 6.22 -0.19
C LEU A 129 -4.87 7.43 -0.94
N HIS A 130 -3.70 7.95 -0.51
CA HIS A 130 -2.96 8.91 -1.33
C HIS A 130 -2.37 8.25 -2.58
N PHE A 131 -2.08 9.06 -3.59
CA PHE A 131 -1.66 8.63 -4.94
C PHE A 131 -0.40 7.75 -4.95
N ASP A 132 0.51 7.95 -4.01
CA ASP A 132 1.77 7.22 -3.89
C ASP A 132 1.67 5.91 -3.09
N HIS A 133 0.49 5.60 -2.56
CA HIS A 133 0.16 4.32 -1.94
C HIS A 133 -0.80 3.49 -2.79
N THR A 134 -1.40 4.07 -3.84
CA THR A 134 -2.46 3.43 -4.62
C THR A 134 -2.16 3.25 -6.09
N GLY A 135 -1.01 3.72 -6.60
CA GLY A 135 -0.72 3.85 -8.03
C GLY A 135 -0.92 2.59 -8.88
N ASN A 136 -0.74 1.40 -8.28
CA ASN A 136 -0.94 0.12 -8.97
C ASN A 136 -2.15 -0.67 -8.43
N ALA A 137 -3.02 -0.08 -7.60
CA ALA A 137 -4.11 -0.81 -6.95
C ALA A 137 -5.03 -1.53 -7.94
N ASN A 138 -5.33 -0.90 -9.08
CA ASN A 138 -6.21 -1.47 -10.10
C ASN A 138 -5.72 -2.81 -10.68
N ALA A 139 -4.42 -3.08 -10.63
CA ALA A 139 -3.85 -4.36 -11.07
C ALA A 139 -4.33 -5.54 -10.19
N PHE A 140 -4.75 -5.26 -8.96
CA PHE A 140 -5.19 -6.24 -7.97
C PHE A 140 -6.72 -6.31 -7.83
N ALA A 141 -7.46 -6.03 -8.91
CA ALA A 141 -8.94 -6.06 -8.91
C ALA A 141 -9.54 -7.43 -8.53
N GLN A 142 -8.78 -8.53 -8.67
CA GLN A 142 -9.21 -9.88 -8.29
C GLN A 142 -9.00 -10.19 -6.80
N SER A 143 -8.21 -9.38 -6.10
CA SER A 143 -7.98 -9.53 -4.67
C SER A 143 -9.17 -9.04 -3.84
N THR A 144 -9.28 -9.50 -2.59
CA THR A 144 -10.15 -8.83 -1.61
C THR A 144 -9.44 -7.58 -1.09
N TRP A 145 -10.05 -6.41 -1.28
CA TRP A 145 -9.51 -5.14 -0.78
C TRP A 145 -9.98 -4.90 0.65
N LEU A 146 -9.03 -4.85 1.60
CA LEU A 146 -9.29 -4.51 2.99
C LEU A 146 -9.27 -2.98 3.12
N MET A 147 -10.44 -2.38 3.25
CA MET A 147 -10.63 -0.93 3.20
C MET A 147 -11.09 -0.38 4.53
N ASN A 148 -10.37 0.58 5.09
CA ASN A 148 -10.89 1.31 6.23
C ASN A 148 -12.13 2.12 5.81
N LYS A 149 -13.21 2.03 6.61
CA LYS A 149 -14.49 2.69 6.29
C LYS A 149 -14.37 4.21 6.15
N ALA A 150 -13.63 4.85 7.05
CA ALA A 150 -13.46 6.31 7.03
C ALA A 150 -12.59 6.75 5.86
N GLU A 151 -11.55 5.97 5.55
CA GLU A 151 -10.66 6.20 4.42
C GLU A 151 -11.40 6.08 3.10
N TYR A 152 -12.14 4.99 2.93
CA TYR A 152 -12.95 4.77 1.73
C TYR A 152 -13.98 5.88 1.53
N ALA A 153 -14.66 6.31 2.60
CA ALA A 153 -15.64 7.39 2.52
C ALA A 153 -14.99 8.72 2.10
N ALA A 154 -13.80 9.04 2.63
CA ALA A 154 -13.08 10.26 2.26
C ALA A 154 -12.55 10.21 0.81
N ALA A 155 -12.04 9.04 0.39
CA ALA A 155 -11.49 8.88 -0.96
C ALA A 155 -12.55 8.86 -2.06
N THR A 156 -13.78 8.44 -1.74
CA THR A 156 -14.91 8.38 -2.69
C THR A 156 -15.87 9.55 -2.55
N ALA A 157 -15.56 10.55 -1.74
CA ALA A 157 -16.32 11.81 -1.64
C ALA A 157 -16.17 12.66 -2.93
N ASP A 158 -17.02 13.65 -3.06
CA ASP A 158 -16.95 14.65 -4.15
C ASP A 158 -16.91 16.07 -3.54
N PRO A 159 -15.76 16.78 -3.58
CA PRO A 159 -14.46 16.33 -4.10
C PRO A 159 -13.82 15.24 -3.18
N PRO A 160 -12.92 14.43 -3.74
CA PRO A 160 -12.18 13.45 -2.95
C PRO A 160 -11.23 14.13 -1.96
N GLY A 161 -10.80 13.38 -0.93
CA GLY A 161 -9.82 13.85 0.03
C GLY A 161 -8.52 14.34 -0.62
N PHE A 162 -7.80 15.21 0.07
CA PHE A 162 -6.49 15.71 -0.40
C PHE A 162 -5.55 14.53 -0.70
N GLY A 163 -4.77 14.65 -1.78
CA GLY A 163 -3.80 13.63 -2.17
C GLY A 163 -4.37 12.36 -2.81
N VAL A 164 -5.69 12.20 -2.85
CA VAL A 164 -6.35 11.06 -3.49
C VAL A 164 -6.45 11.26 -4.99
N ASP A 165 -6.01 10.26 -5.76
CA ASP A 165 -6.30 10.14 -7.19
C ASP A 165 -7.33 9.01 -7.39
N PRO A 166 -8.62 9.33 -7.64
CA PRO A 166 -9.65 8.31 -7.82
C PRO A 166 -9.40 7.34 -8.97
N SER A 167 -8.59 7.73 -9.96
CA SER A 167 -8.28 6.89 -11.11
C SER A 167 -7.45 5.65 -10.71
N THR A 168 -6.59 5.77 -9.70
CA THR A 168 -5.72 4.69 -9.22
C THR A 168 -6.47 3.60 -8.48
N ILE A 169 -7.64 3.94 -7.92
CA ILE A 169 -8.49 3.01 -7.17
C ILE A 169 -9.79 2.65 -7.89
N SER A 170 -9.94 2.96 -9.18
CA SER A 170 -11.20 2.78 -9.91
C SER A 170 -11.74 1.35 -9.90
N ALA A 171 -10.87 0.35 -9.73
CA ALA A 171 -11.24 -1.06 -9.59
C ALA A 171 -12.02 -1.38 -8.30
N HIS A 172 -12.09 -0.45 -7.31
CA HIS A 172 -12.95 -0.63 -6.12
C HIS A 172 -14.42 -0.91 -6.49
N LYS A 173 -14.85 -0.49 -7.69
CA LYS A 173 -16.22 -0.71 -8.19
C LYS A 173 -16.52 -2.16 -8.55
N SER A 174 -15.48 -2.97 -8.80
CA SER A 174 -15.60 -4.37 -9.22
C SER A 174 -14.89 -5.36 -8.29
N ALA A 175 -13.91 -4.89 -7.53
CA ALA A 175 -13.21 -5.71 -6.55
C ALA A 175 -14.12 -6.09 -5.37
N LYS A 176 -13.81 -7.23 -4.74
CA LYS A 176 -14.45 -7.57 -3.47
C LYS A 176 -13.92 -6.66 -2.38
N LEU A 177 -14.77 -5.85 -1.76
CA LEU A 177 -14.42 -4.98 -0.65
C LEU A 177 -14.77 -5.64 0.67
N GLU A 178 -13.82 -5.65 1.60
CA GLU A 178 -14.03 -5.95 3.01
C GLU A 178 -13.79 -4.68 3.82
N MET A 179 -14.87 -4.11 4.36
CA MET A 179 -14.81 -2.87 5.11
C MET A 179 -14.40 -3.13 6.55
N ILE A 180 -13.24 -2.59 6.95
CA ILE A 180 -12.72 -2.71 8.29
C ILE A 180 -12.90 -1.41 9.09
N ALA A 181 -12.96 -1.53 10.41
CA ALA A 181 -12.97 -0.42 11.35
C ALA A 181 -12.18 -0.83 12.60
N GLY A 182 -11.29 0.06 13.05
CA GLY A 182 -10.37 -0.29 14.15
C GLY A 182 -9.25 -1.25 13.72
N ASP A 183 -8.68 -1.96 14.69
CA ASP A 183 -7.65 -2.96 14.43
C ASP A 183 -8.24 -4.21 13.78
N HIS A 184 -7.49 -4.83 12.86
CA HIS A 184 -7.95 -6.00 12.13
C HIS A 184 -6.83 -7.06 12.00
N ASP A 185 -7.16 -8.33 12.18
CA ASP A 185 -6.26 -9.47 11.99
C ASP A 185 -6.48 -10.07 10.60
N VAL A 186 -5.54 -9.84 9.69
CA VAL A 186 -5.70 -10.16 8.27
C VAL A 186 -5.91 -11.66 8.01
N PHE A 187 -5.18 -12.52 8.72
CA PHE A 187 -5.23 -13.98 8.52
C PHE A 187 -5.88 -14.74 9.69
N GLY A 188 -6.32 -14.04 10.74
CA GLY A 188 -7.01 -14.61 11.89
C GLY A 188 -6.11 -15.45 12.82
N ASP A 189 -4.79 -15.21 12.82
CA ASP A 189 -3.82 -15.91 13.68
C ASP A 189 -2.90 -14.98 14.46
N GLY A 190 -3.13 -13.68 14.37
CA GLY A 190 -2.40 -12.62 15.07
C GLY A 190 -1.04 -12.27 14.46
N SER A 191 -0.63 -12.96 13.39
CA SER A 191 0.70 -12.74 12.80
C SER A 191 0.78 -11.47 11.95
N VAL A 192 -0.32 -11.04 11.33
CA VAL A 192 -0.42 -9.84 10.49
C VAL A 192 -1.64 -9.03 10.92
N ARG A 193 -1.40 -7.87 11.51
CA ARG A 193 -2.46 -7.00 12.04
C ARG A 193 -2.39 -5.61 11.46
N ILE A 194 -3.49 -5.16 10.91
CA ILE A 194 -3.71 -3.75 10.59
C ILE A 194 -4.06 -3.04 11.91
N LEU A 195 -3.39 -1.95 12.20
CA LEU A 195 -3.63 -1.11 13.37
C LEU A 195 -4.26 0.20 12.92
N ALA A 196 -5.40 0.57 13.49
CA ALA A 196 -6.01 1.86 13.22
C ALA A 196 -5.10 3.00 13.71
N GLY A 197 -4.86 3.97 12.86
CA GLY A 197 -3.97 5.11 13.13
C GLY A 197 -4.45 6.40 12.47
N PRO A 198 -5.71 6.85 12.71
CA PRO A 198 -6.25 8.04 12.06
C PRO A 198 -5.44 9.29 12.36
N GLY A 199 -5.52 10.28 11.47
CA GLY A 199 -4.91 11.58 11.66
C GLY A 199 -4.26 12.15 10.40
N HIS A 200 -3.36 11.42 9.76
CA HIS A 200 -2.84 11.79 8.44
C HIS A 200 -3.98 11.85 7.43
N THR A 201 -4.72 10.77 7.32
CA THR A 201 -6.05 10.73 6.70
C THR A 201 -7.08 10.21 7.70
N PRO A 202 -8.40 10.34 7.43
CA PRO A 202 -9.45 9.93 8.37
C PRO A 202 -9.42 8.45 8.76
N GLY A 203 -8.93 7.61 7.86
CA GLY A 203 -8.87 6.17 8.07
C GLY A 203 -7.46 5.59 7.93
N HIS A 204 -6.42 6.41 8.10
CA HIS A 204 -5.03 5.95 8.05
C HIS A 204 -4.78 4.79 9.00
N GLN A 205 -3.89 3.88 8.60
CA GLN A 205 -3.59 2.62 9.26
C GLN A 205 -2.08 2.32 9.22
N LEU A 206 -1.65 1.43 10.10
CA LEU A 206 -0.31 0.88 10.14
C LEU A 206 -0.39 -0.64 10.01
N LEU A 207 0.71 -1.29 9.63
CA LEU A 207 0.77 -2.75 9.59
C LEU A 207 1.76 -3.29 10.63
N GLN A 208 1.31 -4.20 11.50
CA GLN A 208 2.14 -4.94 12.43
C GLN A 208 2.30 -6.38 11.96
N LEU A 209 3.54 -6.87 11.94
CA LEU A 209 3.86 -8.26 11.64
C LEU A 209 4.58 -8.90 12.83
N SER A 210 4.31 -10.18 13.08
CA SER A 210 5.02 -11.01 14.06
C SER A 210 5.83 -12.07 13.30
N LEU A 211 7.09 -11.76 13.01
CA LEU A 211 8.01 -12.59 12.23
C LEU A 211 8.78 -13.55 13.14
N ALA A 212 9.11 -14.74 12.63
CA ALA A 212 9.70 -15.80 13.44
C ALA A 212 11.12 -15.46 13.96
N LYS A 213 11.95 -14.84 13.12
CA LYS A 213 13.33 -14.48 13.47
C LYS A 213 13.48 -13.00 13.79
N ALA A 214 12.86 -12.14 12.98
CA ALA A 214 12.98 -10.70 13.16
C ALA A 214 12.11 -10.14 14.30
N GLY A 215 11.21 -10.93 14.86
CA GLY A 215 10.28 -10.48 15.90
C GLY A 215 9.18 -9.58 15.36
N THR A 216 8.75 -8.61 16.15
CA THR A 216 7.70 -7.69 15.75
C THR A 216 8.24 -6.58 14.86
N VAL A 217 7.59 -6.35 13.72
CA VAL A 217 7.86 -5.23 12.81
C VAL A 217 6.58 -4.40 12.68
N VAL A 218 6.70 -3.08 12.68
CA VAL A 218 5.60 -2.15 12.42
C VAL A 218 5.97 -1.25 11.26
N LEU A 219 5.13 -1.23 10.22
CA LEU A 219 5.23 -0.34 9.07
C LEU A 219 4.33 0.87 9.32
N SER A 220 4.90 2.07 9.20
CA SER A 220 4.28 3.31 9.70
C SER A 220 3.12 3.84 8.88
N GLY A 221 2.98 3.45 7.59
CA GLY A 221 2.28 4.34 6.66
C GLY A 221 2.87 5.74 6.77
N ASP A 222 2.01 6.74 6.74
CA ASP A 222 2.36 8.16 6.82
C ASP A 222 2.13 8.77 8.21
N LEU A 223 2.19 7.94 9.26
CA LEU A 223 2.23 8.47 10.63
C LEU A 223 3.43 9.41 10.81
N TYR A 224 4.53 9.10 10.12
CA TYR A 224 5.74 9.90 10.04
C TYR A 224 6.31 9.86 8.62
N HIS A 225 6.78 11.01 8.11
CA HIS A 225 7.47 11.11 6.82
C HIS A 225 8.98 11.14 6.97
N THR A 226 9.49 11.56 8.14
CA THR A 226 10.92 11.62 8.46
C THR A 226 11.19 11.11 9.87
N HIS A 227 12.46 10.80 10.16
CA HIS A 227 12.88 10.49 11.53
C HIS A 227 12.73 11.70 12.46
N GLU A 228 12.89 12.92 11.93
CA GLU A 228 12.69 14.17 12.66
C GLU A 228 11.23 14.34 13.06
N ASN A 229 10.27 14.07 12.15
CA ASN A 229 8.85 14.09 12.51
C ASN A 229 8.56 13.16 13.69
N ARG A 230 9.15 11.96 13.70
CA ARG A 230 8.99 11.01 14.79
C ARG A 230 9.63 11.51 16.09
N LYS A 231 10.86 12.01 16.02
CA LYS A 231 11.64 12.47 17.19
C LYS A 231 11.01 13.70 17.84
N GLU A 232 10.70 14.69 17.03
CA GLU A 232 10.18 15.98 17.51
C GLU A 232 8.64 16.00 17.60
N ARG A 233 7.96 14.93 17.13
CA ARG A 233 6.49 14.80 17.08
C ARG A 233 5.82 15.88 16.24
N ASN A 234 6.50 16.32 15.18
CA ASN A 234 5.96 17.28 14.24
C ASN A 234 4.88 16.62 13.39
N VAL A 235 3.76 17.31 13.24
CA VAL A 235 2.63 16.84 12.44
C VAL A 235 2.69 17.52 11.06
N PRO A 236 2.57 16.78 9.95
CA PRO A 236 2.42 17.40 8.64
C PRO A 236 1.19 18.33 8.60
N ALA A 237 1.35 19.51 8.02
CA ALA A 237 0.26 20.50 7.89
C ALA A 237 -0.89 20.00 6.99
N ILE A 238 -0.60 19.01 6.13
CA ILE A 238 -1.59 18.33 5.27
C ILE A 238 -2.44 17.29 6.00
N ASN A 239 -2.11 16.94 7.25
CA ASN A 239 -2.86 15.94 7.99
C ASN A 239 -4.30 16.41 8.25
N THR A 240 -5.23 15.48 8.11
CA THR A 240 -6.66 15.77 8.32
C THR A 240 -6.97 16.18 9.76
N SER A 241 -6.27 15.57 10.73
CA SER A 241 -6.47 15.87 12.16
C SER A 241 -5.15 15.80 12.90
N ARG A 242 -4.69 16.96 13.38
CA ARG A 242 -3.51 17.06 14.25
C ARG A 242 -3.71 16.32 15.56
N ALA A 243 -4.88 16.43 16.16
CA ALA A 243 -5.19 15.80 17.43
C ALA A 243 -5.17 14.27 17.34
N ASP A 244 -5.80 13.71 16.30
CA ASP A 244 -5.81 12.27 16.07
C ASP A 244 -4.41 11.76 15.71
N THR A 245 -3.63 12.53 14.94
CA THR A 245 -2.23 12.18 14.63
C THR A 245 -1.42 12.04 15.92
N LEU A 246 -1.50 13.00 16.84
CA LEU A 246 -0.77 12.95 18.11
C LEU A 246 -1.24 11.79 18.99
N ALA A 247 -2.55 11.52 19.06
CA ALA A 247 -3.10 10.38 19.77
C ALA A 247 -2.63 9.04 19.17
N THR A 248 -2.58 8.96 17.84
CA THR A 248 -2.02 7.80 17.12
C THR A 248 -0.54 7.62 17.42
N MET A 249 0.27 8.69 17.37
CA MET A 249 1.69 8.65 17.76
C MET A 249 1.85 8.08 19.16
N ASP A 250 1.07 8.58 20.15
CA ASP A 250 1.12 8.10 21.54
C ASP A 250 0.80 6.62 21.66
N ARG A 251 -0.22 6.15 20.96
CA ARG A 251 -0.62 4.75 20.96
C ARG A 251 0.45 3.86 20.32
N ILE A 252 0.91 4.24 19.15
CA ILE A 252 1.84 3.42 18.35
C ILE A 252 3.21 3.34 19.03
N GLU A 253 3.74 4.44 19.56
CA GLU A 253 5.02 4.40 20.28
C GLU A 253 4.96 3.48 21.53
N LYS A 254 3.81 3.41 22.22
CA LYS A 254 3.61 2.43 23.30
C LYS A 254 3.60 0.99 22.78
N ILE A 255 2.97 0.72 21.64
CA ILE A 255 2.97 -0.61 21.02
C ILE A 255 4.41 -0.99 20.62
N VAL A 256 5.12 -0.11 19.94
CA VAL A 256 6.52 -0.32 19.52
C VAL A 256 7.41 -0.63 20.73
N LYS A 257 7.30 0.16 21.78
CA LYS A 257 8.06 -0.06 23.03
C LYS A 257 7.72 -1.41 23.69
N ASN A 258 6.42 -1.68 23.88
CA ASN A 258 5.96 -2.87 24.62
C ASN A 258 6.26 -4.17 23.87
N ARG A 259 6.21 -4.15 22.54
CA ARG A 259 6.49 -5.27 21.65
C ARG A 259 7.99 -5.38 21.31
N LYS A 260 8.82 -4.39 21.69
CA LYS A 260 10.21 -4.24 21.23
C LYS A 260 10.28 -4.31 19.71
N ALA A 261 9.32 -3.66 19.05
CA ALA A 261 9.16 -3.77 17.61
C ALA A 261 10.21 -2.97 16.85
N ARG A 262 10.71 -3.53 15.76
CA ARG A 262 11.37 -2.75 14.72
C ARG A 262 10.31 -1.86 14.07
N PHE A 263 10.53 -0.55 14.07
CA PHE A 263 9.64 0.41 13.44
C PHE A 263 10.25 0.88 12.12
N VAL A 264 9.49 0.83 11.04
CA VAL A 264 9.92 1.23 9.69
C VAL A 264 9.10 2.44 9.28
N VAL A 265 9.77 3.58 9.09
CA VAL A 265 9.15 4.79 8.51
C VAL A 265 9.18 4.66 6.99
N GLN A 266 8.01 4.46 6.37
CA GLN A 266 7.91 3.98 4.98
C GLN A 266 8.54 4.91 3.94
N HIS A 267 8.62 6.22 4.21
CA HIS A 267 9.21 7.20 3.30
C HIS A 267 10.70 7.52 3.57
N VAL A 268 11.31 6.87 4.58
CA VAL A 268 12.71 7.10 4.93
C VAL A 268 13.63 6.11 4.22
N GLN A 269 14.52 6.63 3.36
CA GLN A 269 15.46 5.81 2.59
C GLN A 269 16.33 4.93 3.49
N ALA A 270 16.79 5.44 4.63
CA ALA A 270 17.63 4.67 5.56
C ALA A 270 16.90 3.47 6.16
N ASP A 271 15.59 3.59 6.41
CA ASP A 271 14.77 2.48 6.91
C ASP A 271 14.55 1.43 5.83
N PHE A 272 14.29 1.86 4.59
CA PHE A 272 14.21 0.97 3.44
C PHE A 272 15.52 0.22 3.19
N ASP A 273 16.66 0.93 3.21
CA ASP A 273 18.00 0.34 2.99
C ASP A 273 18.40 -0.65 4.10
N ALA A 274 17.84 -0.49 5.30
CA ALA A 274 18.06 -1.40 6.43
C ALA A 274 17.23 -2.70 6.33
N LEU A 275 16.25 -2.78 5.42
CA LEU A 275 15.53 -4.01 5.11
C LEU A 275 16.32 -4.88 4.12
N PRO A 276 16.09 -6.21 4.10
CA PRO A 276 16.65 -7.06 3.06
C PRO A 276 16.27 -6.56 1.67
N LYS A 277 17.27 -6.42 0.80
CA LYS A 277 17.01 -5.97 -0.59
C LYS A 277 16.27 -7.05 -1.37
N PHE A 278 15.17 -6.66 -2.00
CA PHE A 278 14.38 -7.54 -2.86
C PHE A 278 15.29 -8.24 -3.91
N PRO A 279 15.16 -9.57 -4.15
CA PRO A 279 14.10 -10.47 -3.70
C PRO A 279 14.34 -11.18 -2.34
N ALA A 280 15.30 -10.73 -1.53
CA ALA A 280 15.42 -11.24 -0.17
C ALA A 280 14.26 -10.72 0.72
N TRP A 281 14.00 -11.43 1.82
CA TRP A 281 12.90 -11.15 2.73
C TRP A 281 13.33 -11.16 4.19
N LEU A 282 12.49 -10.58 5.03
CA LEU A 282 12.57 -10.65 6.48
C LEU A 282 11.60 -11.74 6.97
N ASP A 283 12.03 -12.62 7.88
CA ASP A 283 11.25 -13.71 8.47
C ASP A 283 11.47 -13.89 9.99
#